data_c93c6fd6761040e84f151b3be818745c
#
_entry.id   c93c6fd6761040e84f151b3be818745c
#
_cell.length_a   1.000
_cell.length_b   1.000
_cell.length_c   1.000
_cell.angle_alpha   90.00
_cell.angle_beta   90.00
_cell.angle_gamma   90.00
#
_symmetry.space_group_name_H-M   'P 1'
#
loop_
_entity.id
_entity.type
_entity.pdbx_description
1 polymer ?
#
loop_
_entity_poly.entity_id
_entity_poly.type
_entity_poly.pdbx_seq_one_letter_code
_entity_poly.pdbx_strand_id
1 'polypeptide(L)'
;MKINDFFAYIEEQVADCAKKERALIAENRKDEANMERIKSNVYGIAKSLCQVTEELAKKHGLDHATMFVDKLTAVMAPWKASLTAAKEHTDSEKECIELIKLETADRILEAWKR
;
A
#
# COMPACT_ATOMS: atom_id res chain seq x y z
N MET A 1 -9.47 2.32 13.79
CA MET A 1 -8.75 1.07 14.14
C MET A 1 -7.61 1.39 15.09
N LYS A 2 -7.38 0.55 16.08
CA LYS A 2 -6.25 0.71 17.00
C LYS A 2 -4.95 0.35 16.29
N ILE A 3 -3.86 1.01 16.67
CA ILE A 3 -2.56 0.84 16.03
C ILE A 3 -2.08 -0.61 16.01
N ASN A 4 -2.19 -1.32 17.13
CA ASN A 4 -1.76 -2.72 17.19
C ASN A 4 -2.61 -3.62 16.29
N ASP A 5 -3.89 -3.35 16.17
CA ASP A 5 -4.79 -4.08 15.26
C ASP A 5 -4.43 -3.78 13.81
N PHE A 6 -4.04 -2.55 13.52
CA PHE A 6 -3.60 -2.15 12.19
C PHE A 6 -2.30 -2.87 11.80
N PHE A 7 -1.33 -2.94 12.71
CA PHE A 7 -0.09 -3.68 12.45
C PHE A 7 -0.35 -5.16 12.22
N ALA A 8 -1.24 -5.76 13.00
CA ALA A 8 -1.62 -7.17 12.82
C ALA A 8 -2.28 -7.37 11.44
N TYR A 9 -3.15 -6.46 11.03
CA TYR A 9 -3.75 -6.45 9.69
C TYR A 9 -2.69 -6.40 8.59
N ILE A 10 -1.74 -5.47 8.69
CA ILE A 10 -0.67 -5.32 7.70
C ILE A 10 0.18 -6.60 7.63
N GLU A 11 0.57 -7.16 8.76
CA GLU A 11 1.37 -8.39 8.79
C GLU A 11 0.65 -9.57 8.16
N GLU A 12 -0.65 -9.69 8.38
CA GLU A 12 -1.48 -10.71 7.77
C GLU A 12 -1.52 -10.54 6.24
N GLN A 13 -1.69 -9.30 5.76
CA GLN A 13 -1.71 -9.02 4.32
C GLN A 13 -0.37 -9.31 3.67
N VAL A 14 0.74 -8.92 4.30
CA VAL A 14 2.09 -9.20 3.80
C VAL A 14 2.36 -10.70 3.74
N ALA A 15 1.97 -11.45 4.76
CA ALA A 15 2.12 -12.90 4.78
C ALA A 15 1.31 -13.57 3.66
N ASP A 16 0.08 -13.10 3.43
CA ASP A 16 -0.79 -13.59 2.35
C ASP A 16 -0.17 -13.30 0.97
N CYS A 17 0.34 -12.10 0.75
CA CYS A 17 1.04 -11.75 -0.49
C CYS A 17 2.27 -12.63 -0.72
N ALA A 18 3.06 -12.88 0.31
CA ALA A 18 4.24 -13.75 0.21
C ALA A 18 3.87 -15.17 -0.18
N LYS A 19 2.79 -15.70 0.41
CA LYS A 19 2.29 -17.03 0.10
C LYS A 19 1.82 -17.12 -1.36
N LYS A 20 1.06 -16.14 -1.81
CA LYS A 20 0.58 -16.08 -3.21
C LYS A 20 1.73 -15.92 -4.19
N GLU A 21 2.71 -15.09 -3.86
CA GLU A 21 3.92 -14.91 -4.68
C GLU A 21 4.65 -16.24 -4.89
N ARG A 22 4.89 -16.99 -3.82
CA ARG A 22 5.56 -18.29 -3.90
C ARG A 22 4.78 -19.28 -4.77
N ALA A 23 3.45 -19.34 -4.60
CA ALA A 23 2.61 -20.23 -5.39
C ALA A 23 2.65 -19.88 -6.88
N LEU A 24 2.61 -18.59 -7.21
CA LEU A 24 2.67 -18.11 -8.59
C LEU A 24 4.03 -18.38 -9.24
N ILE A 25 5.12 -18.21 -8.50
CA ILE A 25 6.46 -18.54 -8.97
C ILE A 25 6.55 -20.05 -9.29
N ALA A 26 6.00 -20.91 -8.43
CA ALA A 26 5.98 -22.36 -8.64
C ALA A 26 5.21 -22.75 -9.90
N GLU A 27 4.21 -21.96 -10.30
CA GLU A 27 3.43 -22.16 -11.52
C GLU A 27 4.05 -21.45 -12.74
N ASN A 28 5.24 -20.85 -12.59
CA ASN A 28 5.92 -20.07 -13.62
C ASN A 28 5.13 -18.83 -14.08
N ARG A 29 4.36 -18.24 -13.17
CA ARG A 29 3.54 -17.03 -13.40
C ARG A 29 4.24 -15.83 -12.77
N LYS A 30 5.40 -15.46 -13.31
CA LYS A 30 6.29 -14.45 -12.73
C LYS A 30 5.70 -13.05 -12.71
N ASP A 31 4.95 -12.68 -13.74
CA ASP A 31 4.33 -11.35 -13.81
C ASP A 31 3.28 -11.16 -12.71
N GLU A 32 2.46 -12.17 -12.48
CA GLU A 32 1.46 -12.14 -11.41
C GLU A 32 2.12 -12.20 -10.03
N ALA A 33 3.22 -12.97 -9.89
CA ALA A 33 4.01 -12.99 -8.67
C ALA A 33 4.56 -11.61 -8.35
N ASN A 34 5.02 -10.86 -9.36
CA ASN A 34 5.51 -9.49 -9.20
C ASN A 34 4.41 -8.56 -8.70
N MET A 35 3.16 -8.75 -9.13
CA MET A 35 2.02 -7.97 -8.64
C MET A 35 1.81 -8.16 -7.14
N GLU A 36 1.96 -9.39 -6.63
CA GLU A 36 1.88 -9.67 -5.20
C GLU A 36 3.01 -8.98 -4.42
N ARG A 37 4.20 -8.92 -4.99
CA ARG A 37 5.34 -8.19 -4.40
C ARG A 37 5.06 -6.70 -4.32
N ILE A 38 4.45 -6.12 -5.35
CA ILE A 38 4.08 -4.69 -5.37
C ILE A 38 3.08 -4.40 -4.26
N LYS A 39 2.05 -5.24 -4.09
CA LYS A 39 1.09 -5.09 -2.98
C LYS A 39 1.79 -5.12 -1.63
N SER A 40 2.69 -6.09 -1.44
CA SER A 40 3.47 -6.22 -0.21
C SER A 40 4.27 -4.95 0.09
N ASN A 41 4.89 -4.35 -0.92
CA ASN A 41 5.64 -3.10 -0.78
C ASN A 41 4.74 -1.95 -0.33
N VAL A 42 3.53 -1.85 -0.86
CA VAL A 42 2.56 -0.81 -0.45
C VAL A 42 2.15 -1.00 1.02
N TYR A 43 1.89 -2.23 1.45
CA TYR A 43 1.63 -2.52 2.86
C TYR A 43 2.81 -2.13 3.75
N GLY A 44 4.04 -2.38 3.30
CA GLY A 44 5.26 -1.97 4.01
C GLY A 44 5.38 -0.46 4.15
N ILE A 45 5.06 0.29 3.09
CA ILE A 45 5.02 1.76 3.13
C ILE A 45 4.00 2.23 4.17
N ALA A 46 2.81 1.66 4.18
CA ALA A 46 1.76 2.02 5.13
C ALA A 46 2.18 1.76 6.58
N LYS A 47 2.85 0.64 6.83
CA LYS A 47 3.37 0.32 8.17
C LYS A 47 4.37 1.37 8.63
N SER A 48 5.33 1.72 7.77
CA SER A 48 6.34 2.72 8.08
C SER A 48 5.72 4.09 8.33
N LEU A 49 4.77 4.50 7.51
CA LEU A 49 4.05 5.76 7.69
C LEU A 49 3.27 5.78 9.00
N CYS A 50 2.64 4.68 9.37
CA CYS A 50 1.91 4.58 10.64
C CYS A 50 2.83 4.79 11.82
N GLN A 51 4.02 4.18 11.81
CA GLN A 51 5.02 4.31 12.86
C GLN A 51 5.52 5.75 12.97
N VAL A 52 5.91 6.35 11.85
CA VAL A 52 6.43 7.73 11.81
C VAL A 52 5.39 8.74 12.25
N THR A 53 4.17 8.62 11.73
CA THR A 53 3.09 9.56 12.05
C THR A 53 2.63 9.42 13.50
N GLU A 54 2.69 8.23 14.09
CA GLU A 54 2.41 8.05 15.51
C GLU A 54 3.36 8.87 16.37
N GLU A 55 4.66 8.78 16.10
CA GLU A 55 5.67 9.54 16.85
C GLU A 55 5.52 11.05 16.66
N LEU A 56 5.28 11.49 15.42
CA LEU A 56 5.07 12.91 15.12
C LEU A 56 3.81 13.44 15.79
N ALA A 57 2.74 12.67 15.78
CA ALA A 57 1.47 13.06 16.42
C ALA A 57 1.64 13.23 17.94
N LYS A 58 2.35 12.32 18.59
CA LYS A 58 2.65 12.40 20.03
C LYS A 58 3.51 13.64 20.33
N LYS A 59 4.54 13.88 19.52
CA LYS A 59 5.47 14.99 19.74
C LYS A 59 4.79 16.35 19.60
N HIS A 60 3.85 16.49 18.68
CA HIS A 60 3.21 17.77 18.35
C HIS A 60 1.78 17.89 18.86
N GLY A 61 1.25 16.90 19.57
CA GLY A 61 -0.13 16.91 20.08
C GLY A 61 -1.17 16.89 18.97
N LEU A 62 -0.89 16.18 17.86
CA LEU A 62 -1.78 16.11 16.71
C LEU A 62 -2.56 14.80 16.68
N ASP A 63 -3.65 14.79 15.92
CA ASP A 63 -4.46 13.59 15.72
C ASP A 63 -3.75 12.62 14.77
N HIS A 64 -3.35 11.46 15.30
CA HIS A 64 -2.63 10.45 14.51
C HIS A 64 -3.46 9.91 13.36
N ALA A 65 -4.75 9.64 13.59
CA ALA A 65 -5.61 9.07 12.56
C ALA A 65 -5.67 9.95 11.32
N THR A 66 -5.85 11.25 11.51
CA THR A 66 -5.89 12.24 10.42
C THR A 66 -4.52 12.36 9.75
N MET A 67 -3.46 12.41 10.54
CA MET A 67 -2.10 12.55 10.01
C MET A 67 -1.72 11.36 9.12
N PHE A 68 -2.06 10.15 9.54
CA PHE A 68 -1.78 8.95 8.74
C PHE A 68 -2.49 9.00 7.38
N VAL A 69 -3.78 9.33 7.38
CA VAL A 69 -4.58 9.47 6.15
C VAL A 69 -3.98 10.51 5.22
N ASP A 70 -3.61 11.67 5.75
CA ASP A 70 -3.02 12.76 4.95
C ASP A 70 -1.69 12.33 4.33
N LYS A 71 -0.83 11.66 5.09
CA LYS A 71 0.47 11.21 4.61
C LYS A 71 0.35 10.10 3.55
N LEU A 72 -0.54 9.14 3.77
CA LEU A 72 -0.76 8.07 2.77
C LEU A 72 -1.36 8.66 1.49
N THR A 73 -2.30 9.58 1.60
CA THR A 73 -2.88 10.27 0.45
C THR A 73 -1.81 11.03 -0.34
N ALA A 74 -0.87 11.69 0.35
CA ALA A 74 0.25 12.37 -0.30
C ALA A 74 1.17 11.39 -1.07
N VAL A 75 1.41 10.21 -0.51
CA VAL A 75 2.18 9.15 -1.19
C VAL A 75 1.47 8.67 -2.46
N MET A 76 0.15 8.61 -2.43
CA MET A 76 -0.65 8.16 -3.58
C MET A 76 -0.65 9.16 -4.74
N ALA A 77 -0.42 10.44 -4.49
CA ALA A 77 -0.50 11.48 -5.52
C ALA A 77 0.46 11.24 -6.71
N PRO A 78 1.75 10.92 -6.51
CA PRO A 78 2.64 10.57 -7.63
C PRO A 78 2.16 9.34 -8.41
N TRP A 79 1.56 8.36 -7.73
CA TRP A 79 1.04 7.16 -8.39
C TRP A 79 -0.14 7.48 -9.31
N LYS A 80 -1.02 8.40 -8.88
CA LYS A 80 -2.14 8.88 -9.70
C LYS A 80 -1.64 9.61 -10.95
N ALA A 81 -0.63 10.47 -10.77
CA ALA A 81 0.00 11.18 -11.89
C ALA A 81 0.67 10.20 -12.87
N SER A 82 1.38 9.22 -12.34
CA SER A 82 2.03 8.18 -13.15
C SER A 82 1.02 7.31 -13.90
N LEU A 83 -0.12 7.00 -13.26
CA LEU A 83 -1.21 6.27 -13.91
C LEU A 83 -1.78 7.06 -15.10
N THR A 84 -2.03 8.34 -14.92
CA THR A 84 -2.52 9.22 -15.99
C THR A 84 -1.54 9.24 -17.16
N ALA A 85 -0.25 9.42 -16.88
CA ALA A 85 0.79 9.41 -17.90
C ALA A 85 0.88 8.05 -18.63
N ALA A 86 0.75 6.95 -17.91
CA ALA A 86 0.78 5.61 -18.49
C ALA A 86 -0.39 5.40 -19.47
N LYS A 87 -1.59 5.89 -19.12
CA LYS A 87 -2.76 5.83 -19.98
C LYS A 87 -2.56 6.66 -21.27
N GLU A 88 -2.02 7.88 -21.11
CA GLU A 88 -1.76 8.79 -22.24
C GLU A 88 -0.75 8.20 -23.23
N HIS A 89 0.24 7.46 -22.73
CA HIS A 89 1.29 6.85 -23.54
C HIS A 89 1.01 5.38 -23.89
N THR A 90 -0.17 4.88 -23.58
CA THR A 90 -0.58 3.48 -23.83
C THR A 90 0.43 2.47 -23.27
N ASP A 91 1.01 2.77 -22.11
CA ASP A 91 1.92 1.88 -21.39
C ASP A 91 1.10 0.99 -20.45
N SER A 92 0.61 -0.13 -20.96
CA SER A 92 -0.30 -1.01 -20.23
C SER A 92 0.34 -1.68 -19.02
N GLU A 93 1.63 -1.99 -19.07
CA GLU A 93 2.35 -2.57 -17.94
C GLU A 93 2.44 -1.59 -16.78
N LYS A 94 2.85 -0.36 -17.05
CA LYS A 94 2.95 0.70 -16.03
C LYS A 94 1.58 1.07 -15.50
N GLU A 95 0.57 1.13 -16.36
CA GLU A 95 -0.83 1.36 -15.95
C GLU A 95 -1.28 0.31 -14.94
N CYS A 96 -1.02 -0.97 -15.20
CA CYS A 96 -1.36 -2.06 -14.31
C CYS A 96 -0.65 -1.94 -12.94
N ILE A 97 0.64 -1.61 -12.95
CA ILE A 97 1.44 -1.44 -11.73
C ILE A 97 0.87 -0.30 -10.86
N GLU A 98 0.60 0.85 -11.46
CA GLU A 98 0.08 2.00 -10.72
C GLU A 98 -1.34 1.74 -10.18
N LEU A 99 -2.18 1.05 -10.95
CA LEU A 99 -3.51 0.64 -10.48
C LEU A 99 -3.44 -0.26 -9.26
N ILE A 100 -2.54 -1.24 -9.26
CA ILE A 100 -2.38 -2.15 -8.12
C ILE A 100 -1.94 -1.39 -6.87
N LYS A 101 -0.99 -0.46 -7.00
CA LYS A 101 -0.56 0.37 -5.88
C LYS A 101 -1.71 1.17 -5.29
N LEU A 102 -2.49 1.83 -6.15
CA LEU A 102 -3.63 2.66 -5.74
C LEU A 102 -4.74 1.83 -5.10
N GLU A 103 -5.09 0.70 -5.69
CA GLU A 103 -6.11 -0.21 -5.12
C GLU A 103 -5.68 -0.74 -3.76
N THR A 104 -4.41 -1.10 -3.60
CA THR A 104 -3.88 -1.58 -2.32
C THR A 104 -3.93 -0.47 -1.27
N ALA A 105 -3.53 0.75 -1.62
CA ALA A 105 -3.61 1.90 -0.72
C ALA A 105 -5.06 2.21 -0.32
N ASP A 106 -6.01 2.10 -1.24
CA ASP A 106 -7.43 2.29 -0.94
C ASP A 106 -7.93 1.24 0.06
N ARG A 107 -7.52 -0.01 -0.07
CA ARG A 107 -7.86 -1.07 0.90
C ARG A 107 -7.28 -0.78 2.27
N ILE A 108 -6.07 -0.24 2.33
CA ILE A 108 -5.42 0.15 3.58
C ILE A 108 -6.21 1.28 4.25
N LEU A 109 -6.62 2.29 3.48
CA LEU A 109 -7.45 3.39 4.00
C LEU A 109 -8.79 2.89 4.52
N GLU A 110 -9.43 1.96 3.82
CA GLU A 110 -10.68 1.34 4.27
C GLU A 110 -10.49 0.59 5.59
N ALA A 111 -9.42 -0.19 5.70
CA ALA A 111 -9.10 -0.91 6.93
C ALA A 111 -8.84 0.05 8.09
N TRP A 112 -8.11 1.13 7.85
CA TRP A 112 -7.78 2.15 8.85
C TRP A 112 -9.02 2.82 9.44
N LYS A 113 -10.04 3.00 8.63
CA LYS A 113 -11.30 3.65 9.06
C LYS A 113 -12.21 2.78 9.91
N ARG A 114 -11.96 1.49 10.03
CA ARG A 114 -12.79 0.54 10.80
C ARG A 114 -12.74 0.73 12.32
#